data_c08ff3aecde81949982b5015d6eab26d
#
_entry.id   c08ff3aecde81949982b5015d6eab26d
#
_cell.length_a   1.000
_cell.length_b   1.000
_cell.length_c   1.000
_cell.angle_alpha   90.00
_cell.angle_beta   90.00
_cell.angle_gamma   90.00
#
_symmetry.space_group_name_H-M   'P 1'
#
loop_
_entity.id
_entity.type
_entity.pdbx_description
1 polymer ?
#
loop_
_entity_poly.entity_id
_entity_poly.type
_entity_poly.pdbx_seq_one_letter_code
_entity_poly.pdbx_strand_id
1 'polypeptide(L)'
;MTAGDHRTDASRPLFYIVDWLPPDFGAVGQYALIAAQKLATTGREVHLIGLTRGPASQEIAPCGAGSLSIQRLHTRSYEKTKFARRLFWTLWTDLRLTWAVLRARRSHGADVQFTGSPPFMLYFAFALKFLRRARLIYRITDFYPEAIIAHLGRKPLLLGWLERATWFLRRRVDRFEVLGQDQRDLLGRGGIPDDRITVARDSAPVTITGDEQPAPTPAGLSGRKILLYSGNYGVAHDVETVVGGLLEHHRTGNGRFGLWLNATGRNADLVEQRLKALNVPVARTAPVPLAELPALLAAADAHLIALRSEFSGIVLPSKVYGCIQSKRPILFVGPTSSDVHLLCTQAGIRYAQVTPGDRAGFARALEKLVAD
;
A
#
# COMPACT_ATOMS: atom_id res chain seq x y z
N MET A 1 -5.53 27.71 -4.38
CA MET A 1 -5.03 27.70 -3.01
C MET A 1 -3.63 27.12 -3.04
N THR A 2 -2.66 27.92 -2.71
CA THR A 2 -1.22 27.67 -2.83
C THR A 2 -0.79 26.46 -2.01
N ALA A 3 -0.14 25.50 -2.65
CA ALA A 3 0.57 24.39 -1.99
C ALA A 3 1.61 25.02 -1.02
N GLY A 4 1.41 24.81 0.26
CA GLY A 4 2.36 25.24 1.27
C GLY A 4 3.74 24.66 0.98
N ASP A 5 4.71 25.51 0.80
CA ASP A 5 6.12 25.22 0.56
C ASP A 5 6.71 24.53 1.80
N HIS A 6 6.44 23.23 1.93
CA HIS A 6 7.10 22.37 2.92
C HIS A 6 8.49 21.98 2.42
N ARG A 7 9.40 22.97 2.30
CA ARG A 7 10.82 22.69 2.07
C ARG A 7 11.26 21.72 3.16
N THR A 8 11.47 20.48 2.78
CA THR A 8 12.28 19.55 3.57
C THR A 8 13.61 20.26 3.78
N ASP A 9 13.99 20.46 5.03
CA ASP A 9 15.24 21.10 5.38
C ASP A 9 16.39 20.27 4.81
N ALA A 10 16.84 20.62 3.61
CA ALA A 10 17.87 19.89 2.86
C ALA A 10 19.23 19.87 3.60
N SER A 11 19.37 20.72 4.62
CA SER A 11 20.59 20.79 5.43
C SER A 11 20.77 19.61 6.40
N ARG A 12 19.69 18.88 6.71
CA ARG A 12 19.73 17.75 7.65
C ARG A 12 19.82 16.42 6.93
N PRO A 13 20.73 15.51 7.33
CA PRO A 13 20.72 14.13 6.86
C PRO A 13 19.38 13.46 7.12
N LEU A 14 18.93 12.63 6.18
CA LEU A 14 17.71 11.84 6.33
C LEU A 14 18.08 10.37 6.51
N PHE A 15 17.67 9.77 7.62
CA PHE A 15 17.67 8.32 7.82
C PHE A 15 16.27 7.80 7.53
N TYR A 16 16.12 7.01 6.45
CA TYR A 16 14.85 6.44 6.05
C TYR A 16 14.83 4.94 6.34
N ILE A 17 13.99 4.54 7.29
CA ILE A 17 13.88 3.17 7.78
C ILE A 17 12.65 2.50 7.17
N VAL A 18 12.86 1.34 6.57
CA VAL A 18 11.80 0.51 5.98
C VAL A 18 12.00 -0.96 6.33
N ASP A 19 11.05 -1.82 5.99
CA ASP A 19 11.18 -3.25 6.12
C ASP A 19 12.07 -3.84 4.99
N TRP A 20 11.48 -4.46 3.98
CA TRP A 20 12.22 -5.14 2.90
C TRP A 20 12.63 -4.18 1.80
N LEU A 21 13.93 -4.22 1.43
CA LEU A 21 14.47 -3.47 0.29
C LEU A 21 14.65 -4.37 -0.94
N PRO A 22 14.53 -3.84 -2.14
CA PRO A 22 14.90 -4.56 -3.35
C PRO A 22 16.32 -5.14 -3.27
N PRO A 23 16.55 -6.38 -3.79
CA PRO A 23 15.68 -7.15 -4.67
C PRO A 23 14.56 -7.94 -3.97
N ASP A 24 14.47 -7.91 -2.65
CA ASP A 24 13.37 -8.55 -1.93
C ASP A 24 12.03 -7.86 -2.23
N PHE A 25 10.96 -8.68 -2.32
CA PHE A 25 9.65 -8.17 -2.64
C PHE A 25 9.02 -7.44 -1.44
N GLY A 26 8.67 -6.15 -1.65
CA GLY A 26 7.96 -5.33 -0.71
C GLY A 26 7.59 -3.99 -1.34
N ALA A 27 6.30 -3.69 -1.48
CA ALA A 27 5.84 -2.43 -2.09
C ALA A 27 6.40 -1.21 -1.35
N VAL A 28 6.37 -1.24 -0.01
CA VAL A 28 6.87 -0.15 0.84
C VAL A 28 8.33 0.17 0.55
N GLY A 29 9.20 -0.86 0.47
CA GLY A 29 10.62 -0.66 0.18
C GLY A 29 10.90 -0.16 -1.23
N GLN A 30 10.11 -0.58 -2.22
CA GLN A 30 10.23 -0.08 -3.59
C GLN A 30 9.89 1.41 -3.66
N TYR A 31 8.77 1.83 -3.07
CA TYR A 31 8.40 3.25 -3.02
C TYR A 31 9.38 4.08 -2.19
N ALA A 32 9.90 3.52 -1.10
CA ALA A 32 10.90 4.19 -0.29
C ALA A 32 12.23 4.41 -1.05
N LEU A 33 12.66 3.43 -1.86
CA LEU A 33 13.84 3.58 -2.70
C LEU A 33 13.67 4.70 -3.74
N ILE A 34 12.52 4.72 -4.43
CA ILE A 34 12.19 5.78 -5.40
C ILE A 34 12.18 7.17 -4.71
N ALA A 35 11.54 7.25 -3.54
CA ALA A 35 11.47 8.49 -2.76
C ALA A 35 12.87 8.93 -2.28
N ALA A 36 13.69 8.01 -1.79
CA ALA A 36 15.05 8.27 -1.34
C ALA A 36 15.95 8.78 -2.48
N GLN A 37 15.86 8.16 -3.66
CA GLN A 37 16.57 8.61 -4.87
C GLN A 37 16.15 10.04 -5.24
N LYS A 38 14.84 10.30 -5.29
CA LYS A 38 14.32 11.65 -5.60
C LYS A 38 14.80 12.69 -4.61
N LEU A 39 14.78 12.39 -3.31
CA LEU A 39 15.27 13.31 -2.28
C LEU A 39 16.79 13.55 -2.37
N ALA A 40 17.56 12.52 -2.69
CA ALA A 40 19.00 12.66 -2.89
C ALA A 40 19.32 13.53 -4.12
N THR A 41 18.58 13.40 -5.23
CA THR A 41 18.81 14.24 -6.42
C THR A 41 18.61 15.73 -6.15
N THR A 42 17.79 16.11 -5.15
CA THR A 42 17.56 17.51 -4.76
C THR A 42 18.64 18.08 -3.83
N GLY A 43 19.72 17.35 -3.58
CA GLY A 43 20.85 17.83 -2.76
C GLY A 43 20.88 17.32 -1.34
N ARG A 44 19.97 16.43 -0.95
CA ARG A 44 19.92 15.88 0.41
C ARG A 44 20.85 14.67 0.59
N GLU A 45 21.47 14.56 1.75
CA GLU A 45 22.13 13.34 2.19
C GLU A 45 21.07 12.36 2.72
N VAL A 46 20.90 11.21 2.05
CA VAL A 46 19.88 10.21 2.38
C VAL A 46 20.52 8.86 2.71
N HIS A 47 20.16 8.30 3.86
CA HIS A 47 20.55 6.96 4.32
C HIS A 47 19.31 6.07 4.36
N LEU A 48 19.11 5.25 3.34
CA LEU A 48 18.02 4.29 3.28
C LEU A 48 18.47 2.98 3.95
N ILE A 49 17.75 2.56 4.99
CA ILE A 49 18.08 1.38 5.81
C ILE A 49 16.91 0.42 5.80
N GLY A 50 17.16 -0.84 5.44
CA GLY A 50 16.12 -1.87 5.43
C GLY A 50 16.69 -3.28 5.51
N LEU A 51 15.80 -4.26 5.39
CA LEU A 51 16.08 -5.68 5.53
C LEU A 51 16.28 -6.33 4.15
N THR A 52 17.06 -7.41 4.13
CA THR A 52 17.21 -8.30 2.98
C THR A 52 17.34 -9.75 3.40
N ARG A 53 16.88 -10.68 2.56
CA ARG A 53 17.16 -12.13 2.69
C ARG A 53 18.54 -12.49 2.14
N GLY A 54 19.06 -11.66 1.24
CA GLY A 54 20.41 -11.77 0.71
C GLY A 54 21.47 -11.38 1.73
N PRO A 55 22.75 -11.36 1.34
CA PRO A 55 23.84 -10.91 2.20
C PRO A 55 23.63 -9.44 2.60
N ALA A 56 24.14 -9.09 3.80
CA ALA A 56 24.18 -7.69 4.21
C ALA A 56 25.07 -6.89 3.24
N SER A 57 24.62 -5.70 2.88
CA SER A 57 25.34 -4.83 1.95
C SER A 57 25.19 -3.35 2.34
N GLN A 58 26.18 -2.56 1.94
CA GLN A 58 26.11 -1.11 2.00
C GLN A 58 26.65 -0.55 0.70
N GLU A 59 25.83 0.26 0.05
CA GLU A 59 26.16 0.95 -1.19
C GLU A 59 26.08 2.46 -0.94
N ILE A 60 27.02 3.22 -1.42
CA ILE A 60 27.02 4.69 -1.34
C ILE A 60 27.31 5.22 -2.72
N ALA A 61 26.43 6.05 -3.24
CA ALA A 61 26.59 6.68 -4.55
C ALA A 61 26.23 8.16 -4.50
N PRO A 62 26.95 9.02 -5.24
CA PRO A 62 26.49 10.36 -5.55
C PRO A 62 25.14 10.24 -6.29
N CYS A 63 24.21 11.12 -5.96
CA CYS A 63 22.87 11.10 -6.57
C CYS A 63 22.42 12.55 -6.82
N GLY A 64 22.61 13.04 -8.02
CA GLY A 64 22.39 14.45 -8.34
C GLY A 64 23.30 15.37 -7.52
N ALA A 65 22.74 16.35 -6.84
CA ALA A 65 23.45 17.28 -5.98
C ALA A 65 23.71 16.74 -4.55
N GLY A 66 23.13 15.59 -4.19
CA GLY A 66 23.26 14.96 -2.87
C GLY A 66 23.91 13.57 -2.93
N SER A 67 23.61 12.76 -1.92
CA SER A 67 24.13 11.39 -1.81
C SER A 67 23.08 10.42 -1.32
N LEU A 68 23.13 9.19 -1.82
CA LEU A 68 22.29 8.10 -1.36
C LEU A 68 23.15 6.95 -0.84
N SER A 69 22.97 6.60 0.43
CA SER A 69 23.51 5.39 1.04
C SER A 69 22.38 4.39 1.24
N ILE A 70 22.55 3.17 0.73
CA ILE A 70 21.59 2.09 0.91
C ILE A 70 22.23 1.01 1.77
N GLN A 71 21.69 0.79 2.95
CA GLN A 71 22.16 -0.25 3.87
C GLN A 71 21.10 -1.35 4.00
N ARG A 72 21.47 -2.58 3.61
CA ARG A 72 20.63 -3.78 3.72
C ARG A 72 21.12 -4.66 4.87
N LEU A 73 20.27 -4.88 5.84
CA LEU A 73 20.56 -5.75 6.98
C LEU A 73 20.03 -7.16 6.70
N HIS A 74 20.94 -8.15 6.67
CA HIS A 74 20.52 -9.54 6.47
C HIS A 74 19.58 -10.00 7.58
N THR A 75 18.48 -10.66 7.20
CA THR A 75 17.59 -11.36 8.12
C THR A 75 17.00 -12.60 7.47
N ARG A 76 16.82 -13.66 8.26
CA ARG A 76 16.14 -14.86 7.79
C ARG A 76 14.63 -14.58 7.66
N SER A 77 13.99 -15.22 6.69
CA SER A 77 12.53 -15.19 6.60
C SER A 77 11.93 -15.89 7.81
N TYR A 78 10.80 -15.38 8.30
CA TYR A 78 10.06 -16.03 9.37
C TYR A 78 8.88 -16.85 8.81
N GLU A 79 8.55 -17.93 9.51
CA GLU A 79 7.32 -18.68 9.23
C GLU A 79 6.09 -17.84 9.64
N LYS A 80 5.24 -17.51 8.68
CA LYS A 80 4.05 -16.67 8.90
C LYS A 80 3.02 -17.29 9.87
N THR A 81 3.13 -18.59 10.14
CA THR A 81 2.14 -19.39 10.90
C THR A 81 2.29 -19.29 12.43
N LYS A 82 3.46 -18.94 12.96
CA LYS A 82 3.71 -18.93 14.41
C LYS A 82 3.76 -17.52 14.97
N PHE A 83 2.68 -17.06 15.60
CA PHE A 83 2.52 -15.69 16.11
C PHE A 83 3.69 -15.23 17.02
N ALA A 84 4.08 -16.04 18.00
CA ALA A 84 5.15 -15.66 18.94
C ALA A 84 6.51 -15.47 18.24
N ARG A 85 6.86 -16.36 17.29
CA ARG A 85 8.10 -16.22 16.49
C ARG A 85 8.06 -14.98 15.61
N ARG A 86 6.90 -14.69 15.03
CA ARG A 86 6.70 -13.48 14.22
C ARG A 86 6.87 -12.21 15.05
N LEU A 87 6.27 -12.17 16.25
CA LEU A 87 6.39 -11.03 17.16
C LEU A 87 7.85 -10.81 17.57
N PHE A 88 8.55 -11.89 18.01
CA PHE A 88 9.96 -11.80 18.36
C PHE A 88 10.83 -11.33 17.19
N TRP A 89 10.60 -11.88 15.99
CA TRP A 89 11.32 -11.48 14.78
C TRP A 89 11.11 -9.99 14.49
N THR A 90 9.87 -9.51 14.58
CA THR A 90 9.55 -8.08 14.34
C THR A 90 10.27 -7.19 15.35
N LEU A 91 10.18 -7.47 16.65
CA LEU A 91 10.85 -6.68 17.68
C LEU A 91 12.37 -6.68 17.49
N TRP A 92 12.95 -7.83 17.14
CA TRP A 92 14.38 -7.95 16.88
C TRP A 92 14.82 -7.16 15.65
N THR A 93 14.05 -7.20 14.56
CA THR A 93 14.36 -6.42 13.35
C THR A 93 14.20 -4.92 13.58
N ASP A 94 13.17 -4.49 14.29
CA ASP A 94 12.99 -3.07 14.66
C ASP A 94 14.18 -2.57 15.52
N LEU A 95 14.61 -3.37 16.49
CA LEU A 95 15.79 -3.05 17.31
C LEU A 95 17.05 -2.91 16.45
N ARG A 96 17.28 -3.84 15.51
CA ARG A 96 18.45 -3.81 14.62
C ARG A 96 18.44 -2.59 13.68
N LEU A 97 17.30 -2.27 13.10
CA LEU A 97 17.13 -1.09 12.25
C LEU A 97 17.41 0.19 13.04
N THR A 98 16.85 0.31 14.25
CA THR A 98 17.09 1.43 15.16
C THR A 98 18.58 1.52 15.55
N TRP A 99 19.20 0.38 15.85
CA TRP A 99 20.61 0.32 16.21
C TRP A 99 21.53 0.74 15.07
N ALA A 100 21.18 0.45 13.81
CA ALA A 100 21.91 0.91 12.64
C ALA A 100 21.94 2.45 12.58
N VAL A 101 20.80 3.11 12.84
CA VAL A 101 20.75 4.58 12.93
C VAL A 101 21.56 5.10 14.12
N LEU A 102 21.45 4.46 15.30
CA LEU A 102 22.20 4.88 16.49
C LEU A 102 23.72 4.83 16.29
N ARG A 103 24.23 3.90 15.49
CA ARG A 103 25.66 3.75 15.18
C ARG A 103 26.15 4.72 14.11
N ALA A 104 25.25 5.31 13.34
CA ALA A 104 25.63 6.23 12.26
C ALA A 104 26.16 7.54 12.83
N ARG A 105 27.33 8.01 12.34
CA ARG A 105 28.03 9.19 12.87
C ARG A 105 27.21 10.48 12.77
N ARG A 106 26.37 10.64 11.73
CA ARG A 106 25.58 11.86 11.45
C ARG A 106 24.12 11.76 11.90
N SER A 107 23.78 10.79 12.75
CA SER A 107 22.39 10.59 13.21
C SER A 107 21.93 11.61 14.27
N HIS A 108 22.85 12.36 14.90
CA HIS A 108 22.47 13.36 15.89
C HIS A 108 21.85 14.60 15.21
N GLY A 109 20.64 14.97 15.63
CA GLY A 109 19.88 16.08 15.05
C GLY A 109 19.34 15.82 13.63
N ALA A 110 19.50 14.59 13.11
CA ALA A 110 19.02 14.20 11.79
C ALA A 110 17.49 14.07 11.74
N ASP A 111 16.96 14.04 10.52
CA ASP A 111 15.60 13.58 10.29
C ASP A 111 15.58 12.05 10.23
N VAL A 112 14.62 11.43 10.91
CA VAL A 112 14.40 10.00 10.87
C VAL A 112 13.00 9.75 10.34
N GLN A 113 12.93 9.32 9.08
CA GLN A 113 11.69 8.89 8.44
C GLN A 113 11.55 7.38 8.59
N PHE A 114 10.36 6.93 8.95
CA PHE A 114 10.05 5.51 9.10
C PHE A 114 8.63 5.23 8.66
N THR A 115 8.35 3.98 8.29
CA THR A 115 7.03 3.52 7.87
C THR A 115 6.35 2.71 8.97
N GLY A 116 5.07 2.37 8.78
CA GLY A 116 4.35 1.43 9.64
C GLY A 116 4.79 -0.03 9.47
N SER A 117 5.73 -0.29 8.58
CA SER A 117 6.33 -1.61 8.35
C SER A 117 7.85 -1.51 8.53
N PRO A 118 8.42 -2.19 9.52
CA PRO A 118 7.81 -3.17 10.46
C PRO A 118 6.83 -2.56 11.48
N PRO A 119 5.87 -3.35 11.99
CA PRO A 119 4.70 -2.80 12.71
C PRO A 119 4.96 -2.04 14.00
N PHE A 120 6.09 -2.30 14.70
CA PHE A 120 6.40 -1.64 15.97
C PHE A 120 7.46 -0.54 15.84
N MET A 121 7.84 -0.15 14.60
CA MET A 121 8.91 0.82 14.36
C MET A 121 8.67 2.16 15.06
N LEU A 122 7.42 2.61 15.22
CA LEU A 122 7.09 3.83 15.96
C LEU A 122 7.67 3.82 17.39
N TYR A 123 7.57 2.70 18.10
CA TYR A 123 8.04 2.59 19.49
C TYR A 123 9.58 2.67 19.58
N PHE A 124 10.27 2.06 18.62
CA PHE A 124 11.73 2.08 18.54
C PHE A 124 12.26 3.41 18.02
N ALA A 125 11.62 3.98 16.99
CA ALA A 125 12.00 5.30 16.46
C ALA A 125 11.89 6.39 17.53
N PHE A 126 10.95 6.25 18.47
CA PHE A 126 10.81 7.19 19.56
C PHE A 126 12.06 7.25 20.45
N ALA A 127 12.80 6.14 20.61
CA ALA A 127 14.08 6.16 21.30
C ALA A 127 15.12 7.04 20.59
N LEU A 128 15.10 7.14 19.25
CA LEU A 128 16.00 8.01 18.48
C LEU A 128 15.74 9.49 18.75
N LYS A 129 14.50 9.87 19.02
CA LYS A 129 14.14 11.25 19.38
C LYS A 129 14.88 11.71 20.64
N PHE A 130 15.01 10.85 21.65
CA PHE A 130 15.70 11.18 22.88
C PHE A 130 17.21 10.99 22.77
N LEU A 131 17.67 9.85 22.26
CA LEU A 131 19.08 9.48 22.25
C LEU A 131 19.89 10.25 21.21
N ARG A 132 19.25 10.67 20.11
CA ARG A 132 19.90 11.37 18.98
C ARG A 132 19.33 12.74 18.71
N ARG A 133 18.35 13.22 19.47
CA ARG A 133 17.60 14.47 19.20
C ARG A 133 17.07 14.52 17.78
N ALA A 134 16.68 13.32 17.26
CA ALA A 134 16.16 13.18 15.91
C ALA A 134 14.78 13.83 15.77
N ARG A 135 14.51 14.42 14.62
CA ARG A 135 13.15 14.83 14.21
C ARG A 135 12.49 13.65 13.53
N LEU A 136 11.36 13.19 14.06
CA LEU A 136 10.64 12.01 13.55
C LEU A 136 9.67 12.39 12.44
N ILE A 137 9.74 11.69 11.32
CA ILE A 137 8.81 11.78 10.20
C ILE A 137 8.17 10.40 10.05
N TYR A 138 6.87 10.29 10.32
CA TYR A 138 6.16 9.02 10.20
C TYR A 138 5.37 8.97 8.89
N ARG A 139 5.85 8.16 7.93
CA ARG A 139 5.12 7.86 6.70
C ARG A 139 4.19 6.69 6.96
N ILE A 140 2.91 6.97 7.06
CA ILE A 140 1.90 5.95 7.36
C ILE A 140 1.34 5.41 6.03
N THR A 141 1.63 4.14 5.75
CA THR A 141 1.00 3.38 4.66
C THR A 141 -0.28 2.70 5.14
N ASP A 142 -0.19 2.07 6.31
CA ASP A 142 -1.29 1.40 6.98
C ASP A 142 -1.31 1.78 8.46
N PHE A 143 -2.51 1.93 9.03
CA PHE A 143 -2.66 2.24 10.45
C PHE A 143 -2.72 0.95 11.28
N TYR A 144 -1.72 0.75 12.14
CA TYR A 144 -1.69 -0.30 13.16
C TYR A 144 -1.70 0.32 14.55
N PRO A 145 -2.48 -0.21 15.52
CA PRO A 145 -3.25 -1.47 15.49
C PRO A 145 -4.65 -1.36 14.88
N GLU A 146 -5.06 -0.22 14.34
CA GLU A 146 -6.41 0.04 13.83
C GLU A 146 -6.84 -0.99 12.77
N ALA A 147 -5.93 -1.39 11.87
CA ALA A 147 -6.20 -2.42 10.86
C ALA A 147 -6.52 -3.79 11.49
N ILE A 148 -5.90 -4.14 12.61
CA ILE A 148 -6.19 -5.38 13.33
C ILE A 148 -7.58 -5.28 13.99
N ILE A 149 -7.91 -4.15 14.59
CA ILE A 149 -9.23 -3.90 15.22
C ILE A 149 -10.34 -3.97 14.16
N ALA A 150 -10.13 -3.31 13.01
CA ALA A 150 -11.07 -3.36 11.88
C ALA A 150 -11.26 -4.79 11.36
N HIS A 151 -10.17 -5.58 11.27
CA HIS A 151 -10.27 -6.98 10.85
C HIS A 151 -11.07 -7.86 11.82
N LEU A 152 -10.88 -7.66 13.12
CA LEU A 152 -11.57 -8.43 14.16
C LEU A 152 -13.04 -8.02 14.33
N GLY A 153 -13.43 -6.84 13.86
CA GLY A 153 -14.76 -6.26 14.09
C GLY A 153 -15.07 -6.01 15.58
N ARG A 154 -14.07 -6.11 16.46
CA ARG A 154 -14.16 -5.87 17.91
C ARG A 154 -12.84 -5.36 18.44
N LYS A 155 -12.88 -4.69 19.59
CA LYS A 155 -11.70 -4.09 20.22
C LYS A 155 -11.37 -4.78 21.55
N PRO A 156 -10.57 -5.86 21.55
CA PRO A 156 -10.09 -6.48 22.77
C PRO A 156 -9.35 -5.49 23.67
N LEU A 157 -9.42 -5.66 25.00
CA LEU A 157 -8.79 -4.75 25.97
C LEU A 157 -7.32 -4.50 25.68
N LEU A 158 -6.55 -5.53 25.37
CA LEU A 158 -5.13 -5.43 25.04
C LEU A 158 -4.88 -4.56 23.79
N LEU A 159 -5.69 -4.74 22.73
CA LEU A 159 -5.58 -3.91 21.53
C LEU A 159 -6.03 -2.46 21.81
N GLY A 160 -7.01 -2.26 22.69
CA GLY A 160 -7.40 -0.93 23.14
C GLY A 160 -6.28 -0.20 23.90
N TRP A 161 -5.53 -0.90 24.73
CA TRP A 161 -4.33 -0.33 25.39
C TRP A 161 -3.21 -0.03 24.38
N LEU A 162 -2.96 -0.95 23.47
CA LEU A 162 -1.96 -0.77 22.42
C LEU A 162 -2.30 0.43 21.53
N GLU A 163 -3.55 0.59 21.13
CA GLU A 163 -4.02 1.74 20.35
C GLU A 163 -3.84 3.05 21.11
N ARG A 164 -4.20 3.11 22.40
CA ARG A 164 -3.99 4.30 23.23
C ARG A 164 -2.49 4.67 23.33
N ALA A 165 -1.63 3.66 23.52
CA ALA A 165 -0.17 3.87 23.56
C ALA A 165 0.34 4.36 22.19
N THR A 166 -0.15 3.78 21.09
CA THR A 166 0.20 4.22 19.73
C THR A 166 -0.18 5.68 19.50
N TRP A 167 -1.42 6.09 19.85
CA TRP A 167 -1.86 7.47 19.71
C TRP A 167 -1.10 8.43 20.62
N PHE A 168 -0.73 8.01 21.82
CA PHE A 168 0.12 8.81 22.71
C PHE A 168 1.49 9.09 22.07
N LEU A 169 2.09 8.10 21.40
CA LEU A 169 3.35 8.29 20.67
C LEU A 169 3.17 9.09 19.37
N ARG A 170 2.10 8.82 18.59
CA ARG A 170 1.79 9.59 17.38
C ARG A 170 1.70 11.08 17.67
N ARG A 171 1.04 11.51 18.73
CA ARG A 171 0.94 12.94 19.10
C ARG A 171 2.30 13.61 19.35
N ARG A 172 3.37 12.84 19.51
CA ARG A 172 4.74 13.29 19.75
C ARG A 172 5.67 13.19 18.56
N VAL A 173 5.19 12.63 17.45
CA VAL A 173 5.89 12.64 16.15
C VAL A 173 5.88 14.05 15.61
N ASP A 174 6.97 14.47 14.98
CA ASP A 174 7.14 15.86 14.53
C ASP A 174 6.42 16.14 13.22
N ARG A 175 6.40 15.16 12.28
CA ARG A 175 5.71 15.26 10.99
C ARG A 175 5.13 13.92 10.56
N PHE A 176 4.07 14.00 9.76
CA PHE A 176 3.42 12.84 9.14
C PHE A 176 3.38 12.99 7.63
N GLU A 177 3.62 11.90 6.94
CA GLU A 177 3.29 11.71 5.54
C GLU A 177 2.22 10.61 5.44
N VAL A 178 1.11 10.91 4.80
CA VAL A 178 0.00 9.97 4.57
C VAL A 178 -0.31 9.87 3.09
N LEU A 179 -0.91 8.77 2.68
CA LEU A 179 -1.15 8.48 1.26
C LEU A 179 -2.45 9.11 0.73
N GLY A 180 -3.40 9.43 1.61
CA GLY A 180 -4.71 9.91 1.22
C GLY A 180 -5.31 10.93 2.18
N GLN A 181 -6.34 11.64 1.71
CA GLN A 181 -7.08 12.61 2.49
C GLN A 181 -7.83 11.94 3.64
N ASP A 182 -8.37 10.74 3.42
CA ASP A 182 -9.04 9.94 4.44
C ASP A 182 -8.12 9.56 5.61
N GLN A 183 -6.84 9.31 5.33
CA GLN A 183 -5.80 9.09 6.34
C GLN A 183 -5.44 10.37 7.09
N ARG A 184 -5.35 11.52 6.39
CA ARG A 184 -5.16 12.84 7.01
C ARG A 184 -6.28 13.14 7.98
N ASP A 185 -7.53 12.92 7.56
CA ASP A 185 -8.70 13.15 8.39
C ASP A 185 -8.72 12.24 9.63
N LEU A 186 -8.23 10.99 9.49
CA LEU A 186 -8.08 10.07 10.63
C LEU A 186 -7.06 10.63 11.65
N LEU A 187 -5.91 11.13 11.19
CA LEU A 187 -4.92 11.77 12.07
C LEU A 187 -5.48 13.02 12.75
N GLY A 188 -6.19 13.87 12.01
CA GLY A 188 -6.84 15.08 12.55
C GLY A 188 -7.86 14.74 13.65
N ARG A 189 -8.72 13.74 13.43
CA ARG A 189 -9.62 13.21 14.47
C ARG A 189 -8.87 12.66 15.68
N GLY A 190 -7.65 12.15 15.50
CA GLY A 190 -6.75 11.70 16.56
C GLY A 190 -6.05 12.82 17.32
N GLY A 191 -6.29 14.10 16.95
CA GLY A 191 -5.72 15.28 17.58
C GLY A 191 -4.32 15.65 17.08
N ILE A 192 -3.94 15.24 15.86
CA ILE A 192 -2.71 15.69 15.22
C ILE A 192 -3.00 17.02 14.48
N PRO A 193 -2.24 18.10 14.74
CA PRO A 193 -2.38 19.36 14.03
C PRO A 193 -2.14 19.22 12.53
N ASP A 194 -2.92 19.93 11.75
CA ASP A 194 -2.92 19.84 10.28
C ASP A 194 -1.59 20.28 9.64
N ASP A 195 -0.91 21.22 10.24
CA ASP A 195 0.43 21.71 9.85
C ASP A 195 1.54 20.66 9.99
N ARG A 196 1.28 19.55 10.69
CA ARG A 196 2.20 18.41 10.80
C ARG A 196 1.90 17.31 9.81
N ILE A 197 0.81 17.40 9.03
CA ILE A 197 0.36 16.31 8.14
C ILE A 197 0.52 16.73 6.69
N THR A 198 1.25 15.94 5.94
CA THR A 198 1.41 16.10 4.48
C THR A 198 0.78 14.91 3.77
N VAL A 199 -0.09 15.15 2.80
CA VAL A 199 -0.57 14.11 1.89
C VAL A 199 0.47 13.92 0.79
N ALA A 200 1.22 12.81 0.88
CA ALA A 200 2.29 12.43 -0.04
C ALA A 200 1.92 11.12 -0.72
N ARG A 201 1.13 11.23 -1.79
CA ARG A 201 0.64 10.07 -2.56
C ARG A 201 1.79 9.35 -3.24
N ASP A 202 1.68 8.03 -3.34
CA ASP A 202 2.54 7.24 -4.20
C ASP A 202 2.21 7.48 -5.68
N SER A 203 3.05 6.99 -6.56
CA SER A 203 2.79 6.90 -7.99
C SER A 203 2.68 5.44 -8.41
N ALA A 204 2.24 5.17 -9.63
CA ALA A 204 2.34 3.82 -10.14
C ALA A 204 3.81 3.37 -10.13
N PRO A 205 4.10 2.11 -9.77
CA PRO A 205 5.48 1.60 -9.71
C PRO A 205 6.09 1.40 -11.11
N VAL A 206 5.29 1.57 -12.15
CA VAL A 206 5.65 1.44 -13.56
C VAL A 206 5.06 2.60 -14.36
N THR A 207 5.68 2.93 -15.49
CA THR A 207 5.12 3.87 -16.46
C THR A 207 4.31 3.09 -17.48
N ILE A 208 3.08 3.55 -17.76
CA ILE A 208 2.19 2.99 -18.78
C ILE A 208 2.05 4.06 -19.87
N THR A 209 2.48 3.74 -21.07
CA THR A 209 2.50 4.68 -22.22
C THR A 209 1.22 4.65 -23.04
N GLY A 210 0.48 3.55 -22.98
CA GLY A 210 -0.73 3.29 -23.76
C GLY A 210 -0.48 2.42 -25.02
N ASP A 211 0.78 2.17 -25.35
CA ASP A 211 1.19 1.37 -26.52
C ASP A 211 1.55 -0.08 -26.14
N GLU A 212 1.29 -0.46 -24.88
CA GLU A 212 1.60 -1.80 -24.39
C GLU A 212 0.81 -2.87 -25.12
N GLN A 213 1.51 -3.90 -25.59
CA GLN A 213 0.84 -5.11 -26.06
C GLN A 213 0.18 -5.80 -24.86
N PRO A 214 -1.15 -6.01 -24.88
CA PRO A 214 -1.84 -6.65 -23.77
C PRO A 214 -1.30 -8.04 -23.50
N ALA A 215 -1.18 -8.39 -22.23
CA ALA A 215 -0.82 -9.74 -21.82
C ALA A 215 -1.88 -10.75 -22.32
N PRO A 216 -1.48 -11.98 -22.69
CA PRO A 216 -2.41 -12.98 -23.20
C PRO A 216 -3.45 -13.35 -22.13
N THR A 217 -4.70 -13.34 -22.55
CA THR A 217 -5.83 -13.73 -21.68
C THR A 217 -5.69 -15.20 -21.26
N PRO A 218 -5.85 -15.54 -19.97
CA PRO A 218 -5.84 -16.93 -19.52
C PRO A 218 -6.88 -17.77 -20.25
N ALA A 219 -6.54 -19.00 -20.61
CA ALA A 219 -7.38 -19.89 -21.42
C ALA A 219 -8.82 -20.07 -20.87
N GLY A 220 -8.98 -20.09 -19.54
CA GLY A 220 -10.30 -20.19 -18.90
C GLY A 220 -11.19 -18.94 -19.06
N LEU A 221 -10.68 -17.84 -19.63
CA LEU A 221 -11.40 -16.59 -19.86
C LEU A 221 -11.47 -16.20 -21.34
N SER A 222 -11.07 -17.09 -22.27
CA SER A 222 -11.11 -16.82 -23.70
C SER A 222 -12.51 -16.40 -24.16
N GLY A 223 -12.58 -15.35 -25.00
CA GLY A 223 -13.83 -14.80 -25.53
C GLY A 223 -14.67 -14.00 -24.52
N ARG A 224 -14.14 -13.73 -23.33
CA ARG A 224 -14.81 -12.91 -22.31
C ARG A 224 -14.14 -11.55 -22.17
N LYS A 225 -14.91 -10.58 -21.73
CA LYS A 225 -14.37 -9.31 -21.21
C LYS A 225 -13.68 -9.58 -19.86
N ILE A 226 -12.58 -8.89 -19.62
CA ILE A 226 -11.70 -9.13 -18.48
C ILE A 226 -11.95 -8.07 -17.40
N LEU A 227 -12.47 -8.52 -16.25
CA LEU A 227 -12.37 -7.78 -15.00
C LEU A 227 -11.08 -8.20 -14.28
N LEU A 228 -10.08 -7.32 -14.23
CA LEU A 228 -8.77 -7.62 -13.66
C LEU A 228 -8.64 -7.15 -12.22
N TYR A 229 -8.25 -8.04 -11.34
CA TYR A 229 -7.71 -7.70 -10.03
C TYR A 229 -6.23 -8.06 -9.96
N SER A 230 -5.33 -7.08 -9.77
CA SER A 230 -3.90 -7.30 -9.66
C SER A 230 -3.36 -6.92 -8.28
N GLY A 231 -2.55 -7.79 -7.66
CA GLY A 231 -1.85 -7.55 -6.39
C GLY A 231 -2.31 -8.42 -5.21
N ASN A 232 -1.99 -8.03 -3.98
CA ASN A 232 -2.37 -8.79 -2.78
C ASN A 232 -3.86 -8.61 -2.46
N TYR A 233 -4.60 -9.71 -2.40
CA TYR A 233 -6.00 -9.72 -1.96
C TYR A 233 -6.07 -10.10 -0.47
N GLY A 234 -5.66 -9.13 0.37
CA GLY A 234 -5.61 -9.29 1.82
C GLY A 234 -6.96 -9.03 2.51
N VAL A 235 -6.93 -9.03 3.84
CA VAL A 235 -8.13 -8.95 4.71
C VAL A 235 -8.91 -7.64 4.59
N ALA A 236 -8.27 -6.56 4.13
CA ALA A 236 -8.93 -5.28 3.94
C ALA A 236 -9.85 -5.23 2.71
N HIS A 237 -9.75 -6.22 1.82
CA HIS A 237 -10.49 -6.22 0.56
C HIS A 237 -11.81 -6.98 0.68
N ASP A 238 -12.87 -6.40 0.10
CA ASP A 238 -14.20 -7.00 0.10
C ASP A 238 -14.27 -8.23 -0.81
N VAL A 239 -14.80 -9.32 -0.29
CA VAL A 239 -15.01 -10.60 -1.00
C VAL A 239 -16.48 -10.81 -1.32
N GLU A 240 -17.35 -10.47 -0.37
CA GLU A 240 -18.77 -10.83 -0.45
C GLU A 240 -19.48 -10.12 -1.61
N THR A 241 -19.20 -8.83 -1.79
CA THR A 241 -19.81 -8.06 -2.87
C THR A 241 -19.25 -8.49 -4.23
N VAL A 242 -17.93 -8.77 -4.28
CA VAL A 242 -17.28 -9.18 -5.54
C VAL A 242 -17.81 -10.54 -6.00
N VAL A 243 -17.86 -11.53 -5.12
CA VAL A 243 -18.39 -12.88 -5.47
C VAL A 243 -19.87 -12.81 -5.80
N GLY A 244 -20.68 -12.17 -4.93
CA GLY A 244 -22.12 -12.06 -5.13
C GLY A 244 -22.49 -11.22 -6.32
N GLY A 245 -21.75 -10.13 -6.60
CA GLY A 245 -21.98 -9.25 -7.75
C GLY A 245 -21.64 -9.91 -9.09
N LEU A 246 -20.55 -10.71 -9.15
CA LEU A 246 -20.24 -11.50 -10.35
C LEU A 246 -21.27 -12.60 -10.58
N LEU A 247 -21.73 -13.28 -9.53
CA LEU A 247 -22.81 -14.25 -9.64
C LEU A 247 -24.08 -13.59 -10.18
N GLU A 248 -24.46 -12.42 -9.65
CA GLU A 248 -25.63 -11.67 -10.11
C GLU A 248 -25.49 -11.25 -11.57
N HIS A 249 -24.31 -10.75 -11.97
CA HIS A 249 -24.01 -10.42 -13.36
C HIS A 249 -24.19 -11.64 -14.29
N HIS A 250 -23.82 -12.83 -13.85
CA HIS A 250 -24.02 -14.08 -14.62
C HIS A 250 -25.48 -14.52 -14.68
N ARG A 251 -26.28 -14.21 -13.67
CA ARG A 251 -27.70 -14.63 -13.61
C ARG A 251 -28.64 -13.69 -14.32
N THR A 252 -28.39 -12.39 -14.25
CA THR A 252 -29.30 -11.32 -14.72
C THR A 252 -28.78 -10.53 -15.92
N GLY A 253 -27.45 -10.53 -16.12
CA GLY A 253 -26.76 -9.88 -17.23
C GLY A 253 -26.38 -10.87 -18.33
N ASN A 254 -25.52 -10.43 -19.25
CA ASN A 254 -25.08 -11.25 -20.40
C ASN A 254 -24.00 -12.24 -20.02
N GLY A 255 -23.51 -12.26 -18.76
CA GLY A 255 -22.42 -13.13 -18.32
C GLY A 255 -21.10 -12.92 -19.07
N ARG A 256 -20.91 -11.75 -19.71
CA ARG A 256 -19.76 -11.48 -20.59
C ARG A 256 -18.42 -11.39 -19.89
N PHE A 257 -18.41 -11.05 -18.58
CA PHE A 257 -17.19 -10.86 -17.83
C PHE A 257 -16.68 -12.14 -17.18
N GLY A 258 -15.35 -12.31 -17.20
CA GLY A 258 -14.64 -13.22 -16.33
C GLY A 258 -13.69 -12.45 -15.43
N LEU A 259 -13.45 -12.98 -14.22
CA LEU A 259 -12.52 -12.38 -13.28
C LEU A 259 -11.11 -12.96 -13.47
N TRP A 260 -10.17 -12.10 -13.83
CA TRP A 260 -8.75 -12.46 -13.80
C TRP A 260 -8.14 -12.01 -12.47
N LEU A 261 -7.75 -12.98 -11.65
CA LEU A 261 -7.05 -12.78 -10.40
C LEU A 261 -5.54 -12.94 -10.59
N ASN A 262 -4.83 -11.88 -10.95
CA ASN A 262 -3.37 -11.84 -10.86
C ASN A 262 -2.98 -11.47 -9.43
N ALA A 263 -3.16 -12.40 -8.49
CA ALA A 263 -3.20 -12.07 -7.08
C ALA A 263 -2.62 -13.14 -6.16
N THR A 264 -2.04 -12.67 -5.04
CA THR A 264 -1.74 -13.47 -3.87
C THR A 264 -2.68 -13.11 -2.72
N GLY A 265 -2.60 -13.86 -1.63
CA GLY A 265 -3.32 -13.59 -0.39
C GLY A 265 -4.52 -14.49 -0.17
N ARG A 266 -4.87 -14.66 1.10
CA ARG A 266 -5.93 -15.60 1.54
C ARG A 266 -7.28 -15.33 0.88
N ASN A 267 -7.64 -14.06 0.68
CA ASN A 267 -8.92 -13.72 0.08
C ASN A 267 -8.94 -14.01 -1.43
N ALA A 268 -7.78 -14.04 -2.12
CA ALA A 268 -7.71 -14.49 -3.50
C ALA A 268 -8.08 -15.98 -3.63
N ASP A 269 -7.59 -16.83 -2.70
CA ASP A 269 -7.94 -18.24 -2.64
C ASP A 269 -9.45 -18.42 -2.43
N LEU A 270 -10.02 -17.65 -1.50
CA LEU A 270 -11.44 -17.72 -1.17
C LEU A 270 -12.33 -17.28 -2.34
N VAL A 271 -11.99 -16.17 -3.01
CA VAL A 271 -12.74 -15.68 -4.19
C VAL A 271 -12.71 -16.71 -5.31
N GLU A 272 -11.52 -17.24 -5.63
CA GLU A 272 -11.37 -18.26 -6.67
C GLU A 272 -12.20 -19.51 -6.38
N GLN A 273 -12.09 -20.08 -5.17
CA GLN A 273 -12.84 -21.27 -4.78
C GLN A 273 -14.35 -21.06 -4.86
N ARG A 274 -14.83 -19.91 -4.36
CA ARG A 274 -16.28 -19.62 -4.36
C ARG A 274 -16.83 -19.41 -5.78
N LEU A 275 -16.11 -18.68 -6.64
CA LEU A 275 -16.55 -18.45 -8.01
C LEU A 275 -16.55 -19.76 -8.83
N LYS A 276 -15.53 -20.61 -8.65
CA LYS A 276 -15.51 -21.95 -9.28
C LYS A 276 -16.68 -22.82 -8.83
N ALA A 277 -16.98 -22.85 -7.55
CA ALA A 277 -18.12 -23.58 -7.00
C ALA A 277 -19.48 -23.09 -7.52
N LEU A 278 -19.56 -21.82 -7.92
CA LEU A 278 -20.75 -21.19 -8.49
C LEU A 278 -20.77 -21.22 -10.03
N ASN A 279 -19.81 -21.89 -10.68
CA ASN A 279 -19.63 -21.91 -12.13
C ASN A 279 -19.49 -20.51 -12.77
N VAL A 280 -18.97 -19.53 -12.02
CA VAL A 280 -18.66 -18.18 -12.52
C VAL A 280 -17.24 -18.16 -13.05
N PRO A 281 -17.01 -17.68 -14.29
CA PRO A 281 -15.68 -17.68 -14.91
C PRO A 281 -14.65 -16.91 -14.11
N VAL A 282 -13.60 -17.59 -13.69
CA VAL A 282 -12.47 -17.04 -12.95
C VAL A 282 -11.19 -17.77 -13.37
N ALA A 283 -10.12 -17.00 -13.59
CA ALA A 283 -8.77 -17.54 -13.76
C ALA A 283 -7.82 -16.87 -12.77
N ARG A 284 -6.91 -17.66 -12.22
CA ARG A 284 -5.88 -17.14 -11.33
C ARG A 284 -4.50 -17.33 -11.93
N THR A 285 -3.68 -16.29 -11.81
CA THR A 285 -2.27 -16.32 -12.21
C THR A 285 -1.41 -15.81 -11.05
N ALA A 286 -0.15 -16.24 -11.03
CA ALA A 286 0.84 -15.66 -10.13
C ALA A 286 1.08 -14.18 -10.45
N PRO A 287 1.47 -13.35 -9.47
CA PRO A 287 1.87 -11.98 -9.74
C PRO A 287 2.99 -11.92 -10.78
N VAL A 288 2.85 -11.01 -11.73
CA VAL A 288 3.87 -10.79 -12.77
C VAL A 288 5.02 -9.93 -12.24
N PRO A 289 6.23 -10.03 -12.82
CA PRO A 289 7.30 -9.07 -12.59
C PRO A 289 6.88 -7.65 -12.95
N LEU A 290 7.52 -6.64 -12.34
CA LEU A 290 7.18 -5.22 -12.61
C LEU A 290 7.28 -4.85 -14.08
N ALA A 291 8.23 -5.41 -14.82
CA ALA A 291 8.39 -5.15 -16.26
C ALA A 291 7.19 -5.62 -17.10
N GLU A 292 6.45 -6.62 -16.63
CA GLU A 292 5.27 -7.18 -17.33
C GLU A 292 3.96 -6.54 -16.85
N LEU A 293 4.01 -5.77 -15.75
CA LEU A 293 2.81 -5.16 -15.17
C LEU A 293 2.07 -4.22 -16.13
N PRO A 294 2.73 -3.39 -16.96
CA PRO A 294 2.03 -2.57 -17.95
C PRO A 294 1.19 -3.39 -18.93
N ALA A 295 1.75 -4.48 -19.47
CA ALA A 295 1.06 -5.39 -20.39
C ALA A 295 -0.16 -6.08 -19.72
N LEU A 296 0.00 -6.49 -18.46
CA LEU A 296 -1.10 -7.07 -17.68
C LEU A 296 -2.23 -6.05 -17.46
N LEU A 297 -1.90 -4.81 -17.08
CA LEU A 297 -2.91 -3.78 -16.85
C LEU A 297 -3.62 -3.37 -18.15
N ALA A 298 -2.90 -3.38 -19.27
CA ALA A 298 -3.47 -3.12 -20.61
C ALA A 298 -4.46 -4.21 -21.08
N ALA A 299 -4.34 -5.44 -20.56
CA ALA A 299 -5.21 -6.55 -20.92
C ALA A 299 -6.61 -6.48 -20.28
N ALA A 300 -6.84 -5.55 -19.34
CA ALA A 300 -8.13 -5.41 -18.68
C ALA A 300 -9.14 -4.63 -19.54
N ASP A 301 -10.39 -5.10 -19.62
CA ASP A 301 -11.52 -4.29 -20.05
C ASP A 301 -12.01 -3.37 -18.91
N ALA A 302 -11.87 -3.85 -17.67
CA ALA A 302 -12.06 -3.04 -16.46
C ALA A 302 -11.16 -3.54 -15.33
N HIS A 303 -10.71 -2.63 -14.45
CA HIS A 303 -10.01 -2.97 -13.22
C HIS A 303 -10.95 -3.08 -12.04
N LEU A 304 -10.71 -4.04 -11.17
CA LEU A 304 -11.41 -4.20 -9.90
C LEU A 304 -10.53 -3.70 -8.75
N ILE A 305 -11.05 -2.76 -7.98
CA ILE A 305 -10.49 -2.37 -6.69
C ILE A 305 -11.55 -2.66 -5.63
N ALA A 306 -11.17 -3.32 -4.54
CA ALA A 306 -12.09 -3.64 -3.45
C ALA A 306 -11.51 -3.18 -2.12
N LEU A 307 -12.35 -2.58 -1.27
CA LEU A 307 -12.02 -2.15 0.08
C LEU A 307 -13.26 -2.30 0.97
N ARG A 308 -13.11 -2.97 2.09
CA ARG A 308 -14.16 -3.04 3.11
C ARG A 308 -14.33 -1.69 3.79
N SER A 309 -15.54 -1.32 4.16
CA SER A 309 -15.86 -0.01 4.75
C SER A 309 -15.07 0.28 6.03
N GLU A 310 -14.80 -0.75 6.83
CA GLU A 310 -14.08 -0.65 8.10
C GLU A 310 -12.60 -0.27 7.95
N PHE A 311 -12.05 -0.39 6.72
CA PHE A 311 -10.67 -0.06 6.40
C PHE A 311 -10.49 1.31 5.74
N SER A 312 -11.58 2.08 5.55
CA SER A 312 -11.50 3.45 5.02
C SER A 312 -10.64 4.33 5.93
N GLY A 313 -9.67 5.01 5.34
CA GLY A 313 -8.69 5.83 6.06
C GLY A 313 -7.63 5.04 6.84
N ILE A 314 -7.73 3.71 6.88
CA ILE A 314 -6.75 2.84 7.55
C ILE A 314 -5.76 2.26 6.54
N VAL A 315 -6.25 1.83 5.37
CA VAL A 315 -5.47 1.22 4.29
C VAL A 315 -5.86 1.89 2.98
N LEU A 316 -4.87 2.26 2.17
CA LEU A 316 -5.09 2.72 0.81
C LEU A 316 -4.63 1.64 -0.19
N PRO A 317 -5.53 1.05 -0.99
CA PRO A 317 -5.15 0.11 -2.04
C PRO A 317 -4.28 0.76 -3.11
N SER A 318 -2.95 0.62 -3.01
CA SER A 318 -1.97 1.27 -3.89
C SER A 318 -2.11 0.93 -5.37
N LYS A 319 -2.79 -0.18 -5.72
CA LYS A 319 -3.12 -0.54 -7.11
C LYS A 319 -3.90 0.54 -7.86
N VAL A 320 -4.59 1.43 -7.14
CA VAL A 320 -5.34 2.53 -7.73
C VAL A 320 -4.49 3.38 -8.69
N TYR A 321 -3.23 3.60 -8.36
CA TYR A 321 -2.32 4.40 -9.21
C TYR A 321 -2.06 3.76 -10.56
N GLY A 322 -1.76 2.44 -10.59
CA GLY A 322 -1.58 1.70 -11.84
C GLY A 322 -2.87 1.58 -12.65
N CYS A 323 -4.01 1.35 -11.97
CA CYS A 323 -5.31 1.29 -12.62
C CYS A 323 -5.67 2.64 -13.30
N ILE A 324 -5.44 3.77 -12.63
CA ILE A 324 -5.67 5.11 -13.20
C ILE A 324 -4.74 5.34 -14.40
N GLN A 325 -3.46 5.01 -14.27
CA GLN A 325 -2.48 5.24 -15.33
C GLN A 325 -2.77 4.40 -16.58
N SER A 326 -3.38 3.22 -16.45
CA SER A 326 -3.79 2.38 -17.58
C SER A 326 -4.93 2.97 -18.42
N LYS A 327 -5.61 4.00 -17.92
CA LYS A 327 -6.80 4.65 -18.54
C LYS A 327 -7.96 3.69 -18.82
N ARG A 328 -7.90 2.45 -18.31
CA ARG A 328 -9.00 1.48 -18.41
C ARG A 328 -10.09 1.81 -17.37
N PRO A 329 -11.35 1.46 -17.63
CA PRO A 329 -12.44 1.62 -16.67
C PRO A 329 -12.12 1.00 -15.31
N ILE A 330 -12.58 1.62 -14.22
CA ILE A 330 -12.37 1.11 -12.86
C ILE A 330 -13.72 0.87 -12.17
N LEU A 331 -13.90 -0.35 -11.67
CA LEU A 331 -14.97 -0.71 -10.74
C LEU A 331 -14.38 -0.74 -9.32
N PHE A 332 -14.85 0.16 -8.48
CA PHE A 332 -14.45 0.20 -7.07
C PHE A 332 -15.58 -0.29 -6.17
N VAL A 333 -15.36 -1.37 -5.47
CA VAL A 333 -16.20 -1.85 -4.37
C VAL A 333 -15.63 -1.28 -3.08
N GLY A 334 -16.27 -0.27 -2.52
CA GLY A 334 -15.78 0.39 -1.31
C GLY A 334 -16.55 1.65 -0.97
N PRO A 335 -16.27 2.26 0.20
CA PRO A 335 -16.97 3.46 0.66
C PRO A 335 -16.54 4.71 -0.13
N THR A 336 -17.46 5.64 -0.33
CA THR A 336 -17.20 6.94 -0.96
C THR A 336 -16.27 7.85 -0.13
N SER A 337 -16.11 7.55 1.15
CA SER A 337 -15.17 8.25 2.05
C SER A 337 -13.70 7.85 1.83
N SER A 338 -13.42 6.84 1.01
CA SER A 338 -12.05 6.39 0.72
C SER A 338 -11.37 7.31 -0.30
N ASP A 339 -10.07 7.54 -0.12
CA ASP A 339 -9.25 8.29 -1.09
C ASP A 339 -9.19 7.60 -2.47
N VAL A 340 -9.45 6.27 -2.56
CA VAL A 340 -9.65 5.58 -3.85
C VAL A 340 -10.78 6.21 -4.66
N HIS A 341 -11.92 6.50 -4.01
CA HIS A 341 -13.05 7.18 -4.67
C HIS A 341 -12.65 8.57 -5.15
N LEU A 342 -12.00 9.35 -4.30
CA LEU A 342 -11.52 10.70 -4.63
C LEU A 342 -10.56 10.68 -5.83
N LEU A 343 -9.56 9.78 -5.81
CA LEU A 343 -8.57 9.64 -6.88
C LEU A 343 -9.21 9.27 -8.22
N CYS A 344 -10.10 8.26 -8.22
CA CYS A 344 -10.78 7.82 -9.45
C CYS A 344 -11.69 8.90 -10.02
N THR A 345 -12.41 9.64 -9.15
CA THR A 345 -13.28 10.75 -9.58
C THR A 345 -12.47 11.91 -10.20
N GLN A 346 -11.30 12.22 -9.61
CA GLN A 346 -10.42 13.29 -10.12
C GLN A 346 -9.66 12.91 -11.39
N ALA A 347 -9.48 11.60 -11.64
CA ALA A 347 -8.70 11.12 -12.79
C ALA A 347 -9.40 11.28 -14.14
N GLY A 348 -10.72 11.56 -14.17
CA GLY A 348 -11.49 11.73 -15.41
C GLY A 348 -11.62 10.46 -16.27
N ILE A 349 -11.41 9.28 -15.68
CA ILE A 349 -11.57 7.98 -16.35
C ILE A 349 -13.00 7.43 -16.18
N ARG A 350 -13.41 6.45 -17.02
CA ARG A 350 -14.65 5.69 -16.76
C ARG A 350 -14.55 4.99 -15.42
N TYR A 351 -15.44 5.34 -14.51
CA TYR A 351 -15.41 4.91 -13.13
C TYR A 351 -16.80 4.61 -12.59
N ALA A 352 -16.92 3.52 -11.83
CA ALA A 352 -18.12 3.23 -11.06
C ALA A 352 -17.74 2.80 -9.64
N GLN A 353 -18.47 3.37 -8.66
CA GLN A 353 -18.36 2.97 -7.26
C GLN A 353 -19.59 2.14 -6.88
N VAL A 354 -19.34 1.09 -6.10
CA VAL A 354 -20.35 0.20 -5.53
C VAL A 354 -20.14 0.12 -4.03
N THR A 355 -21.22 0.32 -3.28
CA THR A 355 -21.17 0.16 -1.82
C THR A 355 -20.99 -1.32 -1.46
N PRO A 356 -20.12 -1.67 -0.51
CA PRO A 356 -20.01 -3.03 -0.01
C PRO A 356 -21.39 -3.59 0.41
N GLY A 357 -21.72 -4.79 -0.11
CA GLY A 357 -23.03 -5.43 0.06
C GLY A 357 -23.99 -5.28 -1.12
N ASP A 358 -23.83 -4.27 -1.98
CA ASP A 358 -24.73 -4.04 -3.12
C ASP A 358 -24.33 -4.90 -4.35
N ARG A 359 -24.75 -6.16 -4.35
CA ARG A 359 -24.47 -7.14 -5.42
C ARG A 359 -25.15 -6.76 -6.74
N ALA A 360 -26.40 -6.29 -6.69
CA ALA A 360 -27.13 -5.87 -7.88
C ALA A 360 -26.53 -4.58 -8.48
N GLY A 361 -26.11 -3.64 -7.63
CA GLY A 361 -25.36 -2.46 -8.05
C GLY A 361 -24.05 -2.80 -8.73
N PHE A 362 -23.32 -3.81 -8.23
CA PHE A 362 -22.11 -4.31 -8.86
C PHE A 362 -22.38 -4.80 -10.29
N ALA A 363 -23.38 -5.66 -10.48
CA ALA A 363 -23.73 -6.19 -11.79
C ALA A 363 -24.09 -5.06 -12.78
N ARG A 364 -24.95 -4.12 -12.36
CA ARG A 364 -25.33 -2.96 -13.19
C ARG A 364 -24.14 -2.04 -13.50
N ALA A 365 -23.26 -1.80 -12.52
CA ALA A 365 -22.09 -0.95 -12.70
C ALA A 365 -21.11 -1.57 -13.70
N LEU A 366 -20.90 -2.88 -13.63
CA LEU A 366 -20.01 -3.61 -14.53
C LEU A 366 -20.50 -3.52 -15.99
N GLU A 367 -21.80 -3.67 -16.22
CA GLU A 367 -22.40 -3.51 -17.57
C GLU A 367 -22.21 -2.10 -18.12
N LYS A 368 -22.44 -1.07 -17.29
CA LYS A 368 -22.33 0.34 -17.72
C LYS A 368 -20.90 0.77 -18.04
N LEU A 369 -19.91 0.23 -17.32
CA LEU A 369 -18.50 0.62 -17.51
C LEU A 369 -17.95 0.27 -18.89
N VAL A 370 -18.51 -0.74 -19.55
CA VAL A 370 -18.04 -1.26 -20.83
C VAL A 370 -19.14 -1.29 -21.90
N ALA A 371 -20.27 -0.64 -21.65
CA ALA A 371 -21.21 -0.28 -22.72
C ALA A 371 -20.49 0.71 -23.65
N ASP A 372 -20.53 0.45 -24.94
CA ASP A 372 -19.91 1.26 -26.00
C ASP A 372 -20.45 2.70 -26.02
#